data_ce61d6b94cd41f8282ef9cafa3652632
#
_entry.id   ce61d6b94cd41f8282ef9cafa3652632
#
_cell.length_a   1.000
_cell.length_b   1.000
_cell.length_c   1.000
_cell.angle_alpha   90.00
_cell.angle_beta   90.00
_cell.angle_gamma   90.00
#
_symmetry.space_group_name_H-M   'P 1'
#
loop_
_entity.id
_entity.type
_entity.pdbx_description
1 polymer ?
#
loop_
_entity_poly.entity_id
_entity_poly.type
_entity_poly.pdbx_seq_one_letter_code
_entity_poly.pdbx_strand_id
1 'polypeptide(L)'
;MDNGLKLVIKSGIKDGDSVVYVMSRDQRVQDNHALLAAQAMAIEQNKTLYVLFILKQFNNRSREHYQFMIEGLNDVSNSLKTLKIPFILRSGEPDQQILNFCNEANASALFFDFSPLHGPRTLIKTVAKSFNGTVTVVDTHNTVPAWAISDKQEYAAYTMRSKVHHQ
;
A
#
# COMPACT_ATOMS: atom_id res chain seq x y z
N MET A 1 -5.40 1.52 -18.14
CA MET A 1 -4.08 1.08 -18.62
C MET A 1 -3.37 0.43 -17.45
N ASP A 2 -3.14 -0.86 -17.54
CA ASP A 2 -2.44 -1.61 -16.47
C ASP A 2 -0.95 -1.62 -16.85
N ASN A 3 -0.22 -0.64 -16.37
CA ASN A 3 1.19 -0.42 -16.73
C ASN A 3 2.16 -1.37 -16.00
N GLY A 4 1.71 -2.55 -15.58
CA GLY A 4 2.55 -3.49 -14.84
C GLY A 4 2.92 -3.03 -13.42
N LEU A 5 2.36 -1.90 -12.96
CA LEU A 5 2.63 -1.34 -11.62
C LEU A 5 2.05 -2.18 -10.48
N LYS A 6 1.12 -3.08 -10.79
CA LYS A 6 0.41 -3.91 -9.82
C LYS A 6 0.96 -5.32 -9.80
N LEU A 7 1.18 -5.86 -8.62
CA LEU A 7 1.50 -7.26 -8.39
C LEU A 7 0.45 -7.86 -7.45
N VAL A 8 -0.36 -8.79 -7.96
CA VAL A 8 -1.34 -9.51 -7.15
C VAL A 8 -0.61 -10.60 -6.35
N ILE A 9 -0.54 -10.41 -5.05
CA ILE A 9 0.08 -11.36 -4.10
C ILE A 9 -0.84 -12.53 -3.81
N LYS A 10 -2.14 -12.25 -3.73
CA LYS A 10 -3.19 -13.24 -3.50
C LYS A 10 -4.45 -12.82 -4.24
N SER A 11 -4.98 -13.72 -5.03
CA SER A 11 -6.35 -13.62 -5.55
C SER A 11 -7.28 -14.33 -4.57
N GLY A 12 -8.28 -13.61 -4.07
CA GLY A 12 -9.29 -14.15 -3.17
C GLY A 12 -10.65 -13.61 -3.54
N ILE A 13 -11.68 -14.39 -3.26
CA ILE A 13 -13.07 -13.96 -3.39
C ILE A 13 -13.61 -13.78 -1.99
N LYS A 14 -13.77 -12.53 -1.58
CA LYS A 14 -14.45 -12.16 -0.35
C LYS A 14 -15.52 -11.14 -0.73
N ASP A 15 -16.75 -11.48 -0.46
CA ASP A 15 -17.82 -10.51 -0.52
C ASP A 15 -17.62 -9.48 0.61
N GLY A 16 -17.67 -8.21 0.27
CA GLY A 16 -17.40 -7.13 1.23
C GLY A 16 -17.67 -5.77 0.59
N ASP A 17 -17.87 -4.78 1.46
CA ASP A 17 -18.39 -3.46 1.08
C ASP A 17 -17.29 -2.43 0.88
N SER A 18 -16.04 -2.81 1.11
CA SER A 18 -14.95 -1.86 1.02
C SER A 18 -13.67 -2.40 0.38
N VAL A 19 -12.86 -1.46 -0.08
CA VAL A 19 -11.47 -1.61 -0.50
C VAL A 19 -10.59 -0.82 0.47
N VAL A 20 -9.49 -1.38 0.93
CA VAL A 20 -8.58 -0.72 1.86
C VAL A 20 -7.21 -0.55 1.23
N TYR A 21 -6.73 0.68 1.17
CA TYR A 21 -5.35 0.99 0.86
C TYR A 21 -4.56 1.19 2.17
N VAL A 22 -3.60 0.32 2.43
CA VAL A 22 -2.69 0.41 3.57
C VAL A 22 -1.50 1.27 3.16
N MET A 23 -1.63 2.57 3.41
CA MET A 23 -0.59 3.55 3.17
C MET A 23 0.57 3.32 4.13
N SER A 24 1.79 3.29 3.64
CA SER A 24 2.97 3.10 4.48
C SER A 24 4.16 3.94 4.01
N ARG A 25 4.61 3.73 2.79
CA ARG A 25 5.78 4.36 2.22
C ARG A 25 5.43 5.64 1.45
N ASP A 26 4.34 5.59 0.70
CA ASP A 26 3.87 6.69 -0.15
C ASP A 26 2.86 7.59 0.58
N GLN A 27 3.37 8.36 1.58
CA GLN A 27 2.55 9.22 2.44
C GLN A 27 2.16 10.51 1.70
N ARG A 28 1.44 10.36 0.58
CA ARG A 28 0.93 11.45 -0.25
C ARG A 28 -0.34 11.03 -0.98
N VAL A 29 -1.12 12.03 -1.41
CA VAL A 29 -2.34 11.80 -2.20
C VAL A 29 -2.07 11.95 -3.70
N GLN A 30 -1.29 12.95 -4.08
CA GLN A 30 -0.93 13.19 -5.48
C GLN A 30 0.13 12.18 -5.96
N ASP A 31 0.05 11.78 -7.23
CA ASP A 31 0.97 10.84 -7.87
C ASP A 31 1.18 9.53 -7.07
N ASN A 32 0.10 9.05 -6.44
CA ASN A 32 0.10 7.81 -5.67
C ASN A 32 -0.64 6.72 -6.45
N HIS A 33 0.12 5.88 -7.16
CA HIS A 33 -0.44 4.81 -7.99
C HIS A 33 -1.17 3.73 -7.17
N ALA A 34 -0.76 3.50 -5.91
CA ALA A 34 -1.44 2.56 -5.04
C ALA A 34 -2.83 3.07 -4.64
N LEU A 35 -2.93 4.35 -4.29
CA LEU A 35 -4.22 5.00 -4.03
C LEU A 35 -5.12 4.98 -5.27
N LEU A 36 -4.60 5.33 -6.43
CA LEU A 36 -5.35 5.33 -7.70
C LEU A 36 -5.83 3.92 -8.07
N ALA A 37 -4.99 2.90 -7.88
CA ALA A 37 -5.36 1.51 -8.14
C ALA A 37 -6.48 1.02 -7.20
N ALA A 38 -6.39 1.35 -5.92
CA ALA A 38 -7.42 1.04 -4.93
C ALA A 38 -8.74 1.78 -5.24
N GLN A 39 -8.66 3.06 -5.63
CA GLN A 39 -9.80 3.87 -6.01
C GLN A 39 -10.49 3.32 -7.27
N ALA A 40 -9.72 2.94 -8.29
CA ALA A 40 -10.28 2.35 -9.50
C ALA A 40 -11.09 1.09 -9.20
N MET A 41 -10.56 0.18 -8.36
CA MET A 41 -11.29 -1.02 -7.95
C MET A 41 -12.53 -0.69 -7.12
N ALA A 42 -12.44 0.28 -6.22
CA ALA A 42 -13.57 0.69 -5.39
C ALA A 42 -14.72 1.26 -6.25
N ILE A 43 -14.40 2.09 -7.24
CA ILE A 43 -15.38 2.64 -8.19
C ILE A 43 -15.99 1.52 -9.04
N GLU A 44 -15.16 0.67 -9.64
CA GLU A 44 -15.61 -0.44 -10.48
C GLU A 44 -16.59 -1.38 -9.77
N GLN A 45 -16.34 -1.63 -8.49
CA GLN A 45 -17.13 -2.53 -7.66
C GLN A 45 -18.21 -1.83 -6.82
N ASN A 46 -18.36 -0.50 -6.96
CA ASN A 46 -19.26 0.33 -6.16
C ASN A 46 -19.07 0.13 -4.65
N LYS A 47 -17.81 0.16 -4.19
CA LYS A 47 -17.41 -0.05 -2.80
C LYS A 47 -16.80 1.20 -2.19
N THR A 48 -16.83 1.28 -0.86
CA THR A 48 -16.16 2.36 -0.13
C THR A 48 -14.64 2.15 -0.14
N LEU A 49 -13.88 3.20 -0.48
CA LEU A 49 -12.41 3.21 -0.31
C LEU A 49 -12.04 3.77 1.05
N TYR A 50 -11.19 3.07 1.79
CA TYR A 50 -10.53 3.55 3.00
C TYR A 50 -9.03 3.63 2.79
N VAL A 51 -8.41 4.67 3.34
CA VAL A 51 -6.95 4.75 3.48
C VAL A 51 -6.60 4.51 4.94
N LEU A 52 -5.85 3.44 5.20
CA LEU A 52 -5.43 3.02 6.54
C LEU A 52 -3.93 3.29 6.71
N PHE A 53 -3.54 3.96 7.79
CA PHE A 53 -2.15 4.09 8.20
C PHE A 53 -1.95 3.51 9.59
N ILE A 54 -0.91 2.69 9.77
CA ILE A 54 -0.58 2.10 11.06
C ILE A 54 0.68 2.76 11.62
N LEU A 55 0.51 3.48 12.71
CA LEU A 55 1.59 4.09 13.47
C LEU A 55 2.22 3.03 14.38
N LYS A 56 3.37 2.50 13.96
CA LYS A 56 4.18 1.62 14.79
C LYS A 56 5.23 2.43 15.55
N GLN A 57 5.30 2.23 16.85
CA GLN A 57 6.37 2.81 17.64
C GLN A 57 7.66 1.99 17.51
N PHE A 58 8.77 2.69 17.30
CA PHE A 58 10.11 2.12 17.28
C PHE A 58 10.96 2.78 18.38
N ASN A 59 11.58 1.99 19.22
CA ASN A 59 12.36 2.48 20.37
C ASN A 59 13.58 3.33 19.98
N ASN A 60 14.02 3.26 18.74
CA ASN A 60 15.21 3.96 18.22
C ASN A 60 14.88 5.20 17.37
N ARG A 61 13.62 5.64 17.33
CA ARG A 61 13.22 6.86 16.63
C ARG A 61 12.96 7.98 17.62
N SER A 62 13.44 9.18 17.29
CA SER A 62 13.22 10.36 18.11
C SER A 62 11.78 10.88 18.00
N ARG A 63 11.38 11.67 18.99
CA ARG A 63 10.07 12.32 19.01
C ARG A 63 9.84 13.23 17.79
N GLU A 64 10.89 13.91 17.36
CA GLU A 64 10.84 14.85 16.22
C GLU A 64 10.49 14.12 14.91
N HIS A 65 11.01 12.90 14.70
CA HIS A 65 10.64 12.09 13.54
C HIS A 65 9.15 11.75 13.52
N TYR A 66 8.59 11.40 14.68
CA TYR A 66 7.15 11.13 14.77
C TYR A 66 6.33 12.38 14.59
N GLN A 67 6.75 13.51 15.16
CA GLN A 67 6.05 14.78 14.98
C GLN A 67 6.01 15.18 13.52
N PHE A 68 7.12 15.17 12.82
CA PHE A 68 7.20 15.48 11.39
C PHE A 68 6.28 14.56 10.55
N MET A 69 6.31 13.26 10.85
CA MET A 69 5.44 12.30 10.17
C MET A 69 3.96 12.57 10.44
N ILE A 70 3.56 12.87 11.67
CA ILE A 70 2.16 13.16 12.03
C ILE A 70 1.69 14.45 11.37
N GLU A 71 2.53 15.48 11.29
CA GLU A 71 2.22 16.71 10.58
C GLU A 71 1.93 16.42 9.08
N GLY A 72 2.79 15.63 8.42
CA GLY A 72 2.55 15.21 7.04
C GLY A 72 1.30 14.34 6.87
N LEU A 73 0.99 13.47 7.83
CA LEU A 73 -0.23 12.66 7.80
C LEU A 73 -1.50 13.50 8.00
N ASN A 74 -1.43 14.61 8.74
CA ASN A 74 -2.53 15.58 8.83
C ASN A 74 -2.82 16.23 7.47
N ASP A 75 -1.79 16.60 6.72
CA ASP A 75 -1.96 17.16 5.36
C ASP A 75 -2.57 16.12 4.41
N VAL A 76 -2.12 14.86 4.50
CA VAL A 76 -2.71 13.74 3.75
C VAL A 76 -4.18 13.56 4.12
N SER A 77 -4.50 13.55 5.41
CA SER A 77 -5.87 13.41 5.91
C SER A 77 -6.78 14.53 5.39
N ASN A 78 -6.32 15.78 5.43
CA ASN A 78 -7.06 16.94 4.90
C ASN A 78 -7.28 16.82 3.39
N SER A 79 -6.26 16.40 2.64
CA SER A 79 -6.37 16.18 1.20
C SER A 79 -7.36 15.06 0.85
N LEU A 80 -7.31 13.93 1.56
CA LEU A 80 -8.26 12.83 1.39
C LEU A 80 -9.69 13.22 1.74
N LYS A 81 -9.87 14.05 2.77
CA LYS A 81 -11.19 14.59 3.14
C LYS A 81 -11.84 15.38 2.01
N THR A 82 -11.08 16.18 1.25
CA THR A 82 -11.62 16.91 0.07
C THR A 82 -12.11 15.96 -1.02
N LEU A 83 -11.49 14.78 -1.12
CA LEU A 83 -11.86 13.70 -2.05
C LEU A 83 -12.96 12.78 -1.49
N LYS A 84 -13.45 13.03 -0.27
CA LYS A 84 -14.42 12.21 0.45
C LYS A 84 -13.92 10.77 0.68
N ILE A 85 -12.61 10.60 0.85
CA ILE A 85 -11.99 9.30 1.16
C ILE A 85 -11.63 9.31 2.65
N PRO A 86 -12.22 8.42 3.48
CA PRO A 86 -11.89 8.32 4.88
C PRO A 86 -10.43 7.91 5.12
N PHE A 87 -9.72 8.67 5.96
CA PHE A 87 -8.37 8.35 6.43
C PHE A 87 -8.43 7.83 7.86
N ILE A 88 -7.90 6.65 8.09
CA ILE A 88 -7.93 5.94 9.38
C ILE A 88 -6.49 5.81 9.89
N LEU A 89 -6.22 6.40 11.04
CA LEU A 89 -4.95 6.26 11.76
C LEU A 89 -5.13 5.30 12.93
N ARG A 90 -4.32 4.24 12.98
CA ARG A 90 -4.28 3.29 14.10
C ARG A 90 -2.86 3.14 14.62
N SER A 91 -2.72 2.74 15.88
CA SER A 91 -1.44 2.42 16.50
C SER A 91 -1.41 0.98 16.99
N GLY A 92 -0.23 0.37 16.98
CA GLY A 92 -0.01 -1.00 17.46
C GLY A 92 0.73 -1.90 16.47
N GLU A 93 0.57 -3.21 16.63
CA GLU A 93 1.19 -4.18 15.73
C GLU A 93 0.46 -4.18 14.37
N PRO A 94 1.21 -3.94 13.26
CA PRO A 94 0.59 -3.65 11.98
C PRO A 94 -0.29 -4.77 11.43
N ASP A 95 0.13 -6.01 11.52
CA ASP A 95 -0.63 -7.16 11.00
C ASP A 95 -1.98 -7.30 11.71
N GLN A 96 -2.00 -7.18 13.03
CA GLN A 96 -3.23 -7.24 13.82
C GLN A 96 -4.17 -6.07 13.51
N GLN A 97 -3.62 -4.84 13.47
CA GLN A 97 -4.42 -3.64 13.21
C GLN A 97 -5.02 -3.63 11.80
N ILE A 98 -4.27 -4.09 10.80
CA ILE A 98 -4.76 -4.23 9.43
C ILE A 98 -5.91 -5.24 9.37
N LEU A 99 -5.73 -6.44 9.93
CA LEU A 99 -6.76 -7.50 9.90
C LEU A 99 -8.01 -7.11 10.69
N ASN A 100 -7.84 -6.47 11.86
CA ASN A 100 -8.97 -5.96 12.65
C ASN A 100 -9.78 -4.92 11.85
N PHE A 101 -9.09 -3.94 11.25
CA PHE A 101 -9.77 -2.94 10.43
C PHE A 101 -10.45 -3.54 9.20
N CYS A 102 -9.83 -4.53 8.55
CA CYS A 102 -10.44 -5.25 7.42
C CYS A 102 -11.75 -5.98 7.81
N ASN A 103 -11.83 -6.47 9.03
CA ASN A 103 -13.05 -7.08 9.53
C ASN A 103 -14.11 -6.02 9.86
N GLU A 104 -13.73 -4.94 10.52
CA GLU A 104 -14.63 -3.83 10.87
C GLU A 104 -15.21 -3.14 9.62
N ALA A 105 -14.37 -2.91 8.61
CA ALA A 105 -14.76 -2.28 7.36
C ALA A 105 -15.34 -3.25 6.33
N ASN A 106 -15.51 -4.52 6.67
CA ASN A 106 -15.89 -5.58 5.75
C ASN A 106 -15.12 -5.51 4.41
N ALA A 107 -13.79 -5.48 4.50
CA ALA A 107 -12.94 -5.29 3.32
C ALA A 107 -12.93 -6.51 2.41
N SER A 108 -13.07 -6.31 1.11
CA SER A 108 -12.97 -7.33 0.06
C SER A 108 -11.60 -7.37 -0.60
N ALA A 109 -10.87 -6.26 -0.58
CA ALA A 109 -9.55 -6.15 -1.18
C ALA A 109 -8.62 -5.24 -0.38
N LEU A 110 -7.32 -5.56 -0.42
CA LEU A 110 -6.23 -4.80 0.19
C LEU A 110 -5.23 -4.37 -0.86
N PHE A 111 -4.79 -3.11 -0.77
CA PHE A 111 -3.69 -2.56 -1.54
C PHE A 111 -2.57 -2.12 -0.61
N PHE A 112 -1.32 -2.37 -1.00
CA PHE A 112 -0.12 -2.02 -0.26
C PHE A 112 0.88 -1.30 -1.15
N ASP A 113 1.69 -0.43 -0.56
CA ASP A 113 2.88 0.11 -1.19
C ASP A 113 3.94 -0.97 -1.35
N PHE A 114 4.61 -0.97 -2.49
CA PHE A 114 5.80 -1.79 -2.68
C PHE A 114 6.93 -1.33 -1.75
N SER A 115 7.60 -2.28 -1.13
CA SER A 115 8.85 -2.06 -0.42
C SER A 115 9.82 -3.22 -0.65
N PRO A 116 11.09 -2.95 -0.98
CA PRO A 116 12.11 -3.99 -1.13
C PRO A 116 12.57 -4.55 0.23
N LEU A 117 12.24 -3.88 1.34
CA LEU A 117 12.71 -4.24 2.68
C LEU A 117 12.04 -5.51 3.20
N HIS A 118 12.78 -6.30 3.96
CA HIS A 118 12.31 -7.58 4.51
C HIS A 118 11.07 -7.43 5.40
N GLY A 119 11.07 -6.46 6.32
CA GLY A 119 9.97 -6.25 7.27
C GLY A 119 8.61 -6.01 6.61
N PRO A 120 8.46 -5.00 5.73
CA PRO A 120 7.23 -4.77 4.99
C PRO A 120 6.80 -5.97 4.11
N ARG A 121 7.74 -6.65 3.47
CA ARG A 121 7.43 -7.86 2.67
C ARG A 121 6.89 -8.99 3.54
N THR A 122 7.44 -9.18 4.73
CA THR A 122 6.97 -10.18 5.69
C THR A 122 5.57 -9.81 6.19
N LEU A 123 5.33 -8.55 6.53
CA LEU A 123 4.01 -8.06 6.93
C LEU A 123 2.95 -8.37 5.87
N ILE A 124 3.20 -8.02 4.61
CA ILE A 124 2.26 -8.27 3.51
C ILE A 124 1.97 -9.76 3.37
N LYS A 125 3.00 -10.63 3.45
CA LYS A 125 2.82 -12.08 3.38
C LYS A 125 2.00 -12.61 4.56
N THR A 126 2.22 -12.11 5.78
CA THR A 126 1.48 -12.50 6.98
C THR A 126 0.01 -12.11 6.86
N VAL A 127 -0.26 -10.85 6.46
CA VAL A 127 -1.63 -10.38 6.24
C VAL A 127 -2.32 -11.18 5.12
N ALA A 128 -1.63 -11.43 4.00
CA ALA A 128 -2.20 -12.18 2.88
C ALA A 128 -2.58 -13.63 3.24
N LYS A 129 -1.88 -14.27 4.18
CA LYS A 129 -2.24 -15.61 4.66
C LYS A 129 -3.57 -15.62 5.40
N SER A 130 -3.84 -14.57 6.20
CA SER A 130 -5.01 -14.50 7.08
C SER A 130 -6.20 -13.77 6.45
N PHE A 131 -5.98 -12.96 5.44
CA PHE A 131 -7.03 -12.22 4.73
C PHE A 131 -7.59 -13.04 3.57
N ASN A 132 -8.91 -13.20 3.48
CA ASN A 132 -9.55 -14.04 2.48
C ASN A 132 -9.86 -13.34 1.15
N GLY A 133 -9.71 -12.01 1.08
CA GLY A 133 -9.89 -11.23 -0.14
C GLY A 133 -8.64 -11.11 -1.00
N THR A 134 -8.71 -10.27 -2.00
CA THR A 134 -7.58 -9.97 -2.90
C THR A 134 -6.55 -9.07 -2.21
N VAL A 135 -5.27 -9.39 -2.36
CA VAL A 135 -4.15 -8.58 -1.86
C VAL A 135 -3.25 -8.19 -3.01
N THR A 136 -3.09 -6.90 -3.22
CA THR A 136 -2.30 -6.30 -4.30
C THR A 136 -1.22 -5.39 -3.75
N VAL A 137 -0.03 -5.46 -4.32
CA VAL A 137 1.08 -4.53 -4.07
C VAL A 137 1.26 -3.65 -5.30
N VAL A 138 1.47 -2.36 -5.09
CA VAL A 138 1.64 -1.38 -6.17
C VAL A 138 2.98 -0.67 -5.99
N ASP A 139 3.76 -0.60 -7.07
CA ASP A 139 5.03 0.11 -7.09
C ASP A 139 4.81 1.55 -7.56
N THR A 140 4.78 2.48 -6.62
CA THR A 140 4.65 3.92 -6.88
C THR A 140 6.00 4.64 -6.95
N HIS A 141 7.09 3.99 -6.50
CA HIS A 141 8.40 4.63 -6.35
C HIS A 141 9.28 4.55 -7.58
N ASN A 142 9.15 3.47 -8.34
CA ASN A 142 10.03 3.23 -9.45
C ASN A 142 9.37 3.65 -10.77
N THR A 143 10.14 4.29 -11.65
CA THR A 143 9.69 4.64 -13.02
C THR A 143 9.28 3.41 -13.81
N VAL A 144 10.03 2.32 -13.63
CA VAL A 144 9.69 0.99 -14.12
C VAL A 144 9.55 0.07 -12.90
N PRO A 145 8.45 -0.69 -12.76
CA PRO A 145 8.24 -1.55 -11.61
C PRO A 145 9.38 -2.55 -11.43
N ALA A 146 9.79 -2.76 -10.18
CA ALA A 146 10.95 -3.61 -9.87
C ALA A 146 10.85 -5.02 -10.46
N TRP A 147 9.65 -5.60 -10.46
CA TRP A 147 9.39 -6.95 -11.02
C TRP A 147 9.30 -7.00 -12.55
N ALA A 148 9.13 -5.84 -13.22
CA ALA A 148 9.15 -5.77 -14.68
C ALA A 148 10.58 -5.70 -15.23
N ILE A 149 11.54 -5.22 -14.43
CA ILE A 149 12.93 -5.05 -14.87
C ILE A 149 13.68 -6.39 -14.95
N SER A 150 13.57 -7.22 -13.92
CA SER A 150 14.32 -8.46 -13.82
C SER A 150 13.70 -9.47 -12.86
N ASP A 151 13.70 -10.74 -13.24
CA ASP A 151 13.26 -11.86 -12.41
C ASP A 151 14.32 -12.29 -11.38
N LYS A 152 15.53 -11.76 -11.48
CA LYS A 152 16.65 -12.08 -10.60
C LYS A 152 17.25 -10.84 -9.97
N GLN A 153 18.05 -11.05 -8.92
CA GLN A 153 18.79 -9.97 -8.27
C GLN A 153 19.87 -9.44 -9.23
N GLU A 154 19.87 -8.14 -9.44
CA GLU A 154 20.89 -7.42 -10.19
C GLU A 154 21.90 -6.78 -9.23
N TYR A 155 23.20 -6.91 -9.54
CA TYR A 155 24.28 -6.44 -8.65
C TYR A 155 24.92 -5.14 -9.12
N ALA A 156 24.62 -4.70 -10.35
CA ALA A 156 25.24 -3.52 -10.92
C ALA A 156 24.27 -2.70 -11.78
N ALA A 157 24.45 -1.38 -11.76
CA ALA A 157 23.60 -0.46 -12.51
C ALA A 157 23.66 -0.69 -14.03
N TYR A 158 24.80 -1.09 -14.56
CA TYR A 158 24.96 -1.33 -16.00
C TYR A 158 24.13 -2.53 -16.48
N THR A 159 23.96 -3.58 -15.65
CA THR A 159 23.13 -4.74 -16.00
C THR A 159 21.63 -4.41 -15.97
N MET A 160 21.23 -3.44 -15.16
CA MET A 160 19.85 -2.94 -15.11
C MET A 160 19.55 -1.98 -16.25
N ARG A 161 20.51 -1.14 -16.66
CA ARG A 161 20.29 -0.06 -17.63
C ARG A 161 19.68 -0.58 -18.93
N SER A 162 20.27 -1.62 -19.52
CA SER A 162 19.75 -2.19 -20.77
C SER A 162 18.33 -2.73 -20.63
N LYS A 163 18.01 -3.34 -19.49
CA LYS A 163 16.70 -3.90 -19.21
C LYS A 163 15.62 -2.82 -19.03
N VAL A 164 15.97 -1.69 -18.39
CA VAL A 164 15.05 -0.54 -18.21
C VAL A 164 14.78 0.15 -19.54
N HIS A 165 15.77 0.21 -20.46
CA HIS A 165 15.58 0.85 -21.77
C HIS A 165 14.75 0.00 -22.75
N HIS A 166 14.56 -1.27 -22.49
CA HIS A 166 13.79 -2.19 -23.34
C HIS A 166 12.36 -2.42 -22.86
N GLN A 167 11.95 -1.77 -21.76
CA GLN A 167 10.57 -1.73 -21.24
C GLN A 167 9.81 -0.53 -21.81
#